data_f977780e9690a934b66d16e3cb346a91
#
_entry.id   f977780e9690a934b66d16e3cb346a91
#
_cell.length_a   1.000
_cell.length_b   1.000
_cell.length_c   1.000
_cell.angle_alpha   90.00
_cell.angle_beta   90.00
_cell.angle_gamma   90.00
#
_symmetry.space_group_name_H-M   'P 1'
#
loop_
_entity.id
_entity.type
_entity.pdbx_description
1 polymer ?
#
loop_
_entity_poly.entity_id
_entity_poly.type
_entity_poly.pdbx_seq_one_letter_code
_entity_poly.pdbx_strand_id
1 'polypeptide(L)'
;MIKYHPSKQILMEYVAGDLPASIAIAVSIHSQMCEECNQEIQQLTQALAHNQLEPETETVELFDAGSELDDMMADILMDDDIAEEPVMKQTKIKVNDTSYKLPRALSNVPLSQWRNLGKLSRSSIDLGEGHVHSHLLHIDAGGEVPCHTHKGFEITLLLDG
;
A
#
# COMPACT_ATOMS: atom_id res chain seq x y z
N MET A 1 7.53 -11.00 -16.50
CA MET A 1 8.46 -9.93 -16.09
C MET A 1 7.76 -8.59 -16.30
N ILE A 2 7.64 -7.81 -15.25
CA ILE A 2 7.03 -6.46 -15.30
C ILE A 2 7.96 -5.57 -16.13
N LYS A 3 7.40 -4.74 -17.02
CA LYS A 3 8.20 -3.91 -17.95
C LYS A 3 8.28 -2.45 -17.53
N TYR A 4 7.33 -1.99 -16.73
CA TYR A 4 7.20 -0.60 -16.30
C TYR A 4 7.27 -0.52 -14.80
N HIS A 5 8.10 0.37 -14.29
CA HIS A 5 8.36 0.56 -12.88
C HIS A 5 8.10 2.02 -12.49
N PRO A 6 7.67 2.29 -11.25
CA PRO A 6 7.68 3.64 -10.72
C PRO A 6 9.08 4.25 -10.84
N SER A 7 9.14 5.57 -11.09
CA SER A 7 10.44 6.26 -11.09
C SER A 7 11.07 6.24 -9.71
N LYS A 8 12.40 6.36 -9.64
CA LYS A 8 13.12 6.43 -8.37
C LYS A 8 12.60 7.56 -7.48
N GLN A 9 12.20 8.69 -8.06
CA GLN A 9 11.60 9.80 -7.31
C GLN A 9 10.30 9.38 -6.62
N ILE A 10 9.41 8.67 -7.32
CA ILE A 10 8.16 8.15 -6.73
C ILE A 10 8.45 7.17 -5.60
N LEU A 11 9.47 6.30 -5.74
CA LEU A 11 9.86 5.37 -4.68
C LEU A 11 10.44 6.10 -3.46
N MET A 12 11.19 7.18 -3.66
CA MET A 12 11.69 8.03 -2.57
C MET A 12 10.55 8.74 -1.83
N GLU A 13 9.63 9.35 -2.56
CA GLU A 13 8.44 9.99 -1.99
C GLU A 13 7.53 8.97 -1.26
N TYR A 14 7.45 7.73 -1.77
CA TYR A 14 6.75 6.63 -1.12
C TYR A 14 7.36 6.30 0.25
N VAL A 15 8.68 6.15 0.31
CA VAL A 15 9.39 5.84 1.55
C VAL A 15 9.33 7.00 2.55
N ALA A 16 9.36 8.25 2.06
CA ALA A 16 9.20 9.45 2.89
C ALA A 16 7.76 9.65 3.40
N GLY A 17 6.77 8.97 2.80
CA GLY A 17 5.36 9.15 3.15
C GLY A 17 4.70 10.38 2.52
N ASP A 18 5.32 10.96 1.49
CA ASP A 18 4.88 12.22 0.86
C ASP A 18 3.91 12.00 -0.31
N LEU A 19 3.65 10.73 -0.69
CA LEU A 19 2.73 10.43 -1.78
C LEU A 19 1.26 10.55 -1.36
N PRO A 20 0.37 10.96 -2.28
CA PRO A 20 -1.05 10.76 -2.13
C PRO A 20 -1.40 9.28 -1.88
N ALA A 21 -2.44 9.00 -1.08
CA ALA A 21 -2.78 7.64 -0.66
C ALA A 21 -3.05 6.70 -1.86
N SER A 22 -3.69 7.20 -2.91
CA SER A 22 -3.94 6.46 -4.15
C SER A 22 -2.65 5.98 -4.83
N ILE A 23 -1.65 6.87 -4.92
CA ILE A 23 -0.36 6.54 -5.53
C ILE A 23 0.44 5.64 -4.59
N ALA A 24 0.43 5.89 -3.28
CA ALA A 24 1.08 5.05 -2.29
C ALA A 24 0.53 3.62 -2.32
N ILE A 25 -0.79 3.44 -2.41
CA ILE A 25 -1.43 2.13 -2.59
C ILE A 25 -0.95 1.46 -3.90
N ALA A 26 -0.90 2.21 -5.00
CA ALA A 26 -0.43 1.68 -6.27
C ALA A 26 1.04 1.21 -6.20
N VAL A 27 1.92 1.99 -5.57
CA VAL A 27 3.33 1.61 -5.35
C VAL A 27 3.43 0.39 -4.43
N SER A 28 2.64 0.34 -3.35
CA SER A 28 2.59 -0.81 -2.43
C SER A 28 2.18 -2.09 -3.14
N ILE A 29 1.16 -2.04 -3.99
CA ILE A 29 0.72 -3.19 -4.79
C ILE A 29 1.82 -3.61 -5.78
N HIS A 30 2.40 -2.64 -6.49
CA HIS A 30 3.47 -2.90 -7.45
C HIS A 30 4.68 -3.57 -6.76
N SER A 31 5.09 -3.10 -5.60
CA SER A 31 6.23 -3.68 -4.86
C SER A 31 5.99 -5.12 -4.40
N GLN A 32 4.73 -5.51 -4.15
CA GLN A 32 4.38 -6.91 -3.86
C GLN A 32 4.47 -7.81 -5.09
N MET A 33 4.39 -7.24 -6.29
CA MET A 33 4.44 -7.96 -7.56
C MET A 33 5.81 -7.87 -8.25
N CYS A 34 6.66 -6.93 -7.84
CA CYS A 34 7.95 -6.61 -8.45
C CYS A 34 9.07 -6.64 -7.42
N GLU A 35 9.90 -7.67 -7.49
CA GLU A 35 11.02 -7.84 -6.56
C GLU A 35 12.06 -6.72 -6.66
N GLU A 36 12.32 -6.23 -7.87
CA GLU A 36 13.26 -5.13 -8.11
C GLU A 36 12.84 -3.85 -7.37
N CYS A 37 11.56 -3.44 -7.53
CA CYS A 37 11.05 -2.27 -6.82
C CYS A 37 10.96 -2.49 -5.30
N ASN A 38 10.67 -3.70 -4.85
CA ASN A 38 10.68 -4.04 -3.44
C ASN A 38 12.07 -3.87 -2.83
N GLN A 39 13.11 -4.38 -3.49
CA GLN A 39 14.51 -4.22 -3.05
C GLN A 39 14.94 -2.75 -3.01
N GLU A 40 14.58 -1.97 -4.04
CA GLU A 40 14.87 -0.52 -4.07
C GLU A 40 14.18 0.21 -2.91
N ILE A 41 12.90 -0.10 -2.62
CA ILE A 41 12.18 0.46 -1.47
C ILE A 41 12.88 0.13 -0.16
N GLN A 42 13.33 -1.13 0.03
CA GLN A 42 14.05 -1.53 1.23
C GLN A 42 15.36 -0.75 1.41
N GLN A 43 16.13 -0.58 0.34
CA GLN A 43 17.38 0.20 0.36
C GLN A 43 17.12 1.67 0.72
N LEU A 44 16.10 2.28 0.10
CA LEU A 44 15.72 3.66 0.38
C LEU A 44 15.23 3.83 1.83
N THR A 45 14.47 2.86 2.36
CA THR A 45 14.01 2.86 3.74
C THR A 45 15.17 2.78 4.71
N GLN A 46 16.14 1.89 4.47
CA GLN A 46 17.34 1.78 5.28
C GLN A 46 18.17 3.07 5.27
N ALA A 47 18.36 3.66 4.09
CA ALA A 47 19.09 4.92 3.96
C ALA A 47 18.40 6.08 4.70
N LEU A 48 17.07 6.16 4.60
CA LEU A 48 16.29 7.18 5.30
C LEU A 48 16.36 6.98 6.81
N ALA A 49 16.21 5.74 7.29
CA ALA A 49 16.29 5.42 8.71
C ALA A 49 17.68 5.74 9.28
N HIS A 50 18.75 5.39 8.56
CA HIS A 50 20.12 5.73 8.96
C HIS A 50 20.31 7.24 9.12
N ASN A 51 19.83 8.03 8.15
CA ASN A 51 19.97 9.48 8.19
C ASN A 51 19.11 10.17 9.26
N GLN A 52 17.99 9.58 9.65
CA GLN A 52 17.07 10.19 10.61
C GLN A 52 17.23 9.67 12.05
N LEU A 53 17.67 8.43 12.21
CA LEU A 53 17.72 7.75 13.51
C LEU A 53 19.14 7.61 14.07
N GLU A 54 20.20 7.83 13.26
CA GLU A 54 21.51 7.95 13.84
C GLU A 54 21.63 9.29 14.59
N PRO A 55 21.75 9.26 15.91
CA PRO A 55 21.99 10.49 16.66
C PRO A 55 23.32 11.06 16.19
N GLU A 56 23.35 12.33 15.77
CA GLU A 56 24.57 13.10 15.89
C GLU A 56 25.04 12.87 17.33
N THR A 57 26.26 12.40 17.50
CA THR A 57 26.85 11.92 18.76
C THR A 57 26.89 13.00 19.85
N GLU A 58 25.78 13.55 20.22
CA GLU A 58 25.57 14.09 21.54
C GLU A 58 25.38 12.88 22.46
N THR A 59 26.32 12.69 23.38
CA THR A 59 26.17 11.73 24.47
C THR A 59 24.87 12.07 25.19
N VAL A 60 23.80 11.42 24.78
CA VAL A 60 22.57 11.39 25.54
C VAL A 60 22.99 10.75 26.85
N GLU A 61 23.09 11.54 27.93
CA GLU A 61 23.19 10.96 29.26
C GLU A 61 22.01 10.01 29.36
N LEU A 62 22.30 8.70 29.39
CA LEU A 62 21.30 7.69 29.55
C LEU A 62 20.48 8.08 30.78
N PHE A 63 19.24 8.49 30.54
CA PHE A 63 18.28 8.66 31.59
C PHE A 63 18.30 7.36 32.39
N ASP A 64 18.69 7.43 33.67
CA ASP A 64 18.60 6.26 34.55
C ASP A 64 17.11 5.98 34.82
N ALA A 65 16.47 5.41 33.82
CA ALA A 65 15.11 4.88 33.88
C ALA A 65 15.08 3.47 34.51
N GLY A 66 16.19 3.12 35.18
CA GLY A 66 16.57 1.78 35.57
C GLY A 66 15.48 0.87 36.11
N SER A 67 14.71 1.26 37.09
CA SER A 67 13.74 0.34 37.68
C SER A 67 12.35 0.41 37.04
N GLU A 68 11.89 1.59 36.63
CA GLU A 68 10.56 1.73 36.03
C GLU A 68 10.45 1.12 34.64
N LEU A 69 11.54 1.17 33.86
CA LEU A 69 11.57 0.53 32.54
C LEU A 69 11.67 -0.99 32.64
N ASP A 70 12.43 -1.49 33.59
CA ASP A 70 12.56 -2.93 33.86
C ASP A 70 11.22 -3.52 34.35
N ASP A 71 10.52 -2.81 35.21
CA ASP A 71 9.18 -3.19 35.68
C ASP A 71 8.17 -3.18 34.53
N MET A 72 8.17 -2.14 33.68
CA MET A 72 7.32 -2.07 32.50
C MET A 72 7.63 -3.19 31.49
N MET A 73 8.89 -3.50 31.28
CA MET A 73 9.30 -4.62 30.41
C MET A 73 8.87 -5.96 31.00
N ALA A 74 8.99 -6.15 32.32
CA ALA A 74 8.53 -7.35 32.98
C ALA A 74 7.02 -7.54 32.86
N ASP A 75 6.25 -6.47 33.03
CA ASP A 75 4.79 -6.49 32.85
C ASP A 75 4.40 -6.87 31.42
N ILE A 76 5.05 -6.29 30.41
CA ILE A 76 4.80 -6.62 28.98
C ILE A 76 5.15 -8.09 28.69
N LEU A 77 6.26 -8.60 29.25
CA LEU A 77 6.71 -9.97 29.02
C LEU A 77 5.89 -11.01 29.79
N MET A 78 5.21 -10.60 30.88
CA MET A 78 4.34 -11.46 31.70
C MET A 78 2.86 -11.37 31.28
N ASP A 79 2.54 -10.49 30.34
CA ASP A 79 1.18 -10.37 29.81
C ASP A 79 0.90 -11.56 28.86
N ASP A 80 0.21 -12.56 29.38
CA ASP A 80 -0.24 -13.72 28.59
C ASP A 80 -1.45 -13.40 27.69
N ASP A 81 -2.07 -12.23 27.83
CA ASP A 81 -3.13 -11.72 26.96
C ASP A 81 -2.57 -11.06 25.67
N ILE A 82 -1.61 -11.72 25.04
CA ILE A 82 -1.22 -11.34 23.68
C ILE A 82 -2.45 -11.60 22.81
N ALA A 83 -3.17 -10.52 22.51
CA ALA A 83 -4.27 -10.57 21.56
C ALA A 83 -3.75 -11.27 20.30
N GLU A 84 -4.36 -12.41 19.95
CA GLU A 84 -4.03 -13.10 18.69
C GLU A 84 -4.00 -12.05 17.59
N GLU A 85 -2.87 -11.93 16.90
CA GLU A 85 -2.78 -11.01 15.77
C GLU A 85 -4.01 -11.25 14.88
N PRO A 86 -4.80 -10.21 14.58
CA PRO A 86 -5.96 -10.39 13.75
C PRO A 86 -5.49 -10.98 12.43
N VAL A 87 -5.80 -12.24 12.19
CA VAL A 87 -5.49 -12.90 10.91
C VAL A 87 -6.09 -12.03 9.83
N MET A 88 -5.23 -11.32 9.11
CA MET A 88 -5.67 -10.42 8.05
C MET A 88 -6.38 -11.26 7.00
N LYS A 89 -7.69 -11.24 7.04
CA LYS A 89 -8.54 -11.95 6.09
C LYS A 89 -8.29 -11.32 4.73
N GLN A 90 -7.76 -12.12 3.81
CA GLN A 90 -7.59 -11.68 2.42
C GLN A 90 -8.97 -11.35 1.84
N THR A 91 -9.17 -10.08 1.51
CA THR A 91 -10.45 -9.62 0.98
C THR A 91 -10.67 -10.18 -0.41
N LYS A 92 -11.79 -10.85 -0.60
CA LYS A 92 -12.25 -11.34 -1.90
C LYS A 92 -13.39 -10.46 -2.36
N ILE A 93 -13.34 -10.08 -3.63
CA ILE A 93 -14.44 -9.39 -4.29
C ILE A 93 -15.06 -10.30 -5.35
N LYS A 94 -16.35 -10.19 -5.53
CA LYS A 94 -17.06 -10.86 -6.61
C LYS A 94 -17.44 -9.84 -7.66
N VAL A 95 -17.01 -10.08 -8.91
CA VAL A 95 -17.38 -9.28 -10.07
C VAL A 95 -18.03 -10.23 -11.06
N ASN A 96 -19.28 -9.94 -11.41
CA ASN A 96 -20.10 -10.89 -12.16
C ASN A 96 -20.12 -12.26 -11.45
N ASP A 97 -19.71 -13.35 -12.09
CA ASP A 97 -19.65 -14.69 -11.52
C ASP A 97 -18.25 -15.11 -11.05
N THR A 98 -17.25 -14.23 -11.18
CA THR A 98 -15.85 -14.52 -10.86
C THR A 98 -15.46 -13.87 -9.53
N SER A 99 -14.69 -14.58 -8.71
CA SER A 99 -14.18 -14.11 -7.44
C SER A 99 -12.68 -13.82 -7.55
N TYR A 100 -12.30 -12.61 -7.22
CA TYR A 100 -10.91 -12.13 -7.24
C TYR A 100 -10.40 -11.89 -5.84
N LYS A 101 -9.11 -12.16 -5.62
CA LYS A 101 -8.41 -11.78 -4.38
C LYS A 101 -7.85 -10.39 -4.56
N LEU A 102 -8.19 -9.48 -3.65
CA LEU A 102 -7.58 -8.17 -3.66
C LEU A 102 -6.16 -8.21 -3.07
N PRO A 103 -5.25 -7.37 -3.61
CA PRO A 103 -3.98 -7.08 -2.96
C PRO A 103 -4.19 -6.59 -1.52
N ARG A 104 -3.22 -6.89 -0.65
CA ARG A 104 -3.31 -6.54 0.78
C ARG A 104 -3.57 -5.05 1.01
N ALA A 105 -2.96 -4.18 0.22
CA ALA A 105 -3.13 -2.73 0.32
C ALA A 105 -4.56 -2.26 0.06
N LEU A 106 -5.41 -3.07 -0.59
CA LEU A 106 -6.81 -2.77 -0.84
C LEU A 106 -7.78 -3.46 0.12
N SER A 107 -7.29 -4.26 1.07
CA SER A 107 -8.15 -5.11 1.90
C SER A 107 -9.13 -4.33 2.79
N ASN A 108 -8.75 -3.14 3.23
CA ASN A 108 -9.56 -2.29 4.11
C ASN A 108 -10.06 -1.01 3.42
N VAL A 109 -9.93 -0.93 2.10
CA VAL A 109 -10.36 0.25 1.34
C VAL A 109 -11.82 0.10 0.95
N PRO A 110 -12.68 1.12 1.22
CA PRO A 110 -14.08 1.06 0.85
C PRO A 110 -14.25 1.09 -0.66
N LEU A 111 -14.96 0.10 -1.19
CA LEU A 111 -15.30 0.00 -2.60
C LEU A 111 -16.77 0.37 -2.80
N SER A 112 -17.03 1.18 -3.82
CA SER A 112 -18.38 1.48 -4.25
C SER A 112 -19.03 0.26 -4.91
N GLN A 113 -20.35 0.31 -5.10
CA GLN A 113 -21.04 -0.72 -5.86
C GLN A 113 -20.51 -0.77 -7.31
N TRP A 114 -20.37 -1.98 -7.83
CA TRP A 114 -19.99 -2.19 -9.22
C TRP A 114 -21.04 -1.66 -10.18
N ARG A 115 -20.60 -0.92 -11.18
CA ARG A 115 -21.42 -0.45 -12.30
C ARG A 115 -20.99 -1.15 -13.56
N ASN A 116 -21.93 -1.84 -14.20
CA ASN A 116 -21.67 -2.60 -15.41
C ASN A 116 -22.01 -1.74 -16.64
N LEU A 117 -21.07 -1.67 -17.56
CA LEU A 117 -21.18 -0.97 -18.85
C LEU A 117 -20.85 -1.98 -19.96
N GLY A 118 -21.75 -2.92 -20.18
CA GLY A 118 -21.52 -4.04 -21.11
C GLY A 118 -20.41 -4.96 -20.61
N LYS A 119 -19.28 -5.05 -21.33
CA LYS A 119 -18.12 -5.88 -20.96
C LYS A 119 -17.16 -5.20 -19.98
N LEU A 120 -17.43 -3.98 -19.60
CA LEU A 120 -16.64 -3.21 -18.64
C LEU A 120 -17.43 -3.05 -17.35
N SER A 121 -16.85 -3.44 -16.23
CA SER A 121 -17.38 -3.18 -14.89
C SER A 121 -16.42 -2.28 -14.13
N ARG A 122 -16.96 -1.31 -13.39
CA ARG A 122 -16.18 -0.31 -12.65
C ARG A 122 -16.70 -0.16 -11.23
N SER A 123 -15.77 -0.11 -10.27
CA SER A 123 -16.02 0.29 -8.89
C SER A 123 -15.10 1.43 -8.50
N SER A 124 -15.64 2.48 -7.90
CA SER A 124 -14.83 3.60 -7.41
C SER A 124 -14.25 3.28 -6.04
N ILE A 125 -13.05 3.77 -5.82
CA ILE A 125 -12.35 3.74 -4.53
C ILE A 125 -12.33 5.18 -4.01
N ASP A 126 -12.90 5.40 -2.83
CA ASP A 126 -12.87 6.71 -2.18
C ASP A 126 -11.78 6.72 -1.12
N LEU A 127 -10.75 7.50 -1.35
CA LEU A 127 -9.62 7.71 -0.44
C LEU A 127 -9.62 9.11 0.17
N GLY A 128 -10.68 9.90 -0.06
CA GLY A 128 -10.78 11.27 0.46
C GLY A 128 -9.87 12.29 -0.24
N GLU A 129 -9.31 11.96 -1.40
CA GLU A 129 -8.28 12.78 -2.08
C GLU A 129 -8.82 13.79 -3.10
N GLY A 130 -10.07 14.18 -3.03
CA GLY A 130 -10.70 15.24 -3.81
C GLY A 130 -10.43 15.34 -5.32
N HIS A 131 -9.17 15.42 -5.70
CA HIS A 131 -8.74 15.59 -7.11
C HIS A 131 -8.25 14.30 -7.78
N VAL A 132 -7.98 13.25 -7.01
CA VAL A 132 -7.53 11.96 -7.54
C VAL A 132 -8.69 10.98 -7.56
N HIS A 133 -8.92 10.39 -8.71
CA HIS A 133 -9.99 9.43 -8.91
C HIS A 133 -9.43 8.02 -9.08
N SER A 134 -9.67 7.16 -8.09
CA SER A 134 -9.21 5.78 -8.10
C SER A 134 -10.36 4.82 -8.41
N HIS A 135 -10.10 3.82 -9.21
CA HIS A 135 -11.11 2.84 -9.62
C HIS A 135 -10.53 1.44 -9.76
N LEU A 136 -11.35 0.44 -9.47
CA LEU A 136 -11.16 -0.90 -9.97
C LEU A 136 -11.93 -1.07 -11.27
N LEU A 137 -11.27 -1.64 -12.27
CA LEU A 137 -11.88 -1.99 -13.54
C LEU A 137 -11.80 -3.51 -13.73
N HIS A 138 -12.87 -4.07 -14.22
CA HIS A 138 -12.92 -5.44 -14.70
C HIS A 138 -13.38 -5.42 -16.15
N ILE A 139 -12.64 -6.09 -17.02
CA ILE A 139 -12.89 -6.14 -18.45
C ILE A 139 -13.08 -7.59 -18.83
N ASP A 140 -14.28 -7.95 -19.27
CA ASP A 140 -14.58 -9.29 -19.76
C ASP A 140 -13.81 -9.58 -21.07
N ALA A 141 -13.65 -10.85 -21.40
CA ALA A 141 -12.96 -11.27 -22.61
C ALA A 141 -13.54 -10.57 -23.86
N GLY A 142 -12.65 -9.95 -24.65
CA GLY A 142 -13.02 -9.17 -25.83
C GLY A 142 -13.70 -7.84 -25.50
N GLY A 143 -13.61 -7.38 -24.25
CA GLY A 143 -13.96 -6.00 -23.87
C GLY A 143 -12.79 -5.06 -24.12
N GLU A 144 -13.08 -3.78 -24.19
CA GLU A 144 -12.11 -2.72 -24.37
C GLU A 144 -12.49 -1.48 -23.56
N VAL A 145 -11.50 -0.68 -23.18
CA VAL A 145 -11.74 0.64 -22.62
C VAL A 145 -11.93 1.61 -23.79
N PRO A 146 -13.05 2.35 -23.85
CA PRO A 146 -13.24 3.34 -24.91
C PRO A 146 -12.09 4.35 -24.96
N CYS A 147 -11.76 4.80 -26.16
CA CYS A 147 -10.76 5.86 -26.34
C CYS A 147 -11.21 7.13 -25.59
N HIS A 148 -10.35 7.64 -24.74
CA HIS A 148 -10.64 8.82 -23.92
C HIS A 148 -9.36 9.63 -23.69
N THR A 149 -9.54 10.85 -23.21
CA THR A 149 -8.42 11.76 -22.91
C THR A 149 -8.45 12.13 -21.43
N HIS A 150 -7.27 12.28 -20.85
CA HIS A 150 -7.09 12.74 -19.48
C HIS A 150 -6.52 14.15 -19.42
N LYS A 151 -6.94 14.91 -18.40
CA LYS A 151 -6.24 16.14 -17.99
C LYS A 151 -5.27 15.73 -16.88
N GLY A 152 -4.02 15.53 -17.19
CA GLY A 152 -3.00 15.05 -16.24
C GLY A 152 -2.45 13.68 -16.60
N PHE A 153 -2.13 12.87 -15.62
CA PHE A 153 -1.58 11.53 -15.81
C PHE A 153 -2.51 10.45 -15.25
N GLU A 154 -2.38 9.26 -15.78
CA GLU A 154 -3.08 8.06 -15.32
C GLU A 154 -2.06 6.98 -14.99
N ILE A 155 -2.29 6.27 -13.88
CA ILE A 155 -1.55 5.07 -13.52
C ILE A 155 -2.50 3.89 -13.57
N THR A 156 -2.15 2.88 -14.35
CA THR A 156 -2.90 1.63 -14.44
C THR A 156 -2.06 0.47 -13.96
N LEU A 157 -2.61 -0.32 -13.04
CA LEU A 157 -2.02 -1.56 -12.57
C LEU A 157 -2.88 -2.75 -13.01
N LEU A 158 -2.25 -3.73 -13.65
CA LEU A 158 -2.89 -5.01 -13.92
C LEU A 158 -2.76 -5.90 -12.67
N LEU A 159 -3.89 -6.25 -12.07
CA LEU A 159 -3.94 -7.06 -10.84
C LEU A 159 -4.13 -8.55 -11.14
N ASP A 160 -4.83 -8.87 -12.21
CA ASP A 160 -5.13 -10.21 -12.68
C ASP A 160 -5.40 -10.17 -14.19
N GLY A 161 -4.90 -11.20 -14.95
CA GLY A 161 -5.09 -11.27 -16.39
C GLY A 161 -3.98 -11.96 -17.17
#